data_393caa004c895ececa471cea4d988e53
#
_entry.id   393caa004c895ececa471cea4d988e53
#
_cell.length_a   1.000
_cell.length_b   1.000
_cell.length_c   1.000
_cell.angle_alpha   90.00
_cell.angle_beta   90.00
_cell.angle_gamma   90.00
#
_symmetry.space_group_name_H-M   'P 1'
#
loop_
_entity.id
_entity.type
_entity.pdbx_description
1 polymer ?
#
loop_
_entity_poly.entity_id
_entity_poly.type
_entity_poly.pdbx_seq_one_letter_code
_entity_poly.pdbx_strand_id
1 'polypeptide(L)'
;MSRTLQIFLVFLILAPALATGPSRAVEAPFERSLLRLSEILGSLHFLRNLCGENGDNWRKQMEKLLEAEKPDAARRAKFIASFNRGYRSFEGTYASCTASAAEAIARYMKEGEQLSREVASRYGN
;
A
#
# COMPACT_ATOMS: atom_id res chain seq x y z
N MET A 1 58.53 -57.60 -7.05
CA MET A 1 57.06 -57.54 -7.18
C MET A 1 56.55 -56.37 -6.35
N SER A 2 56.37 -55.29 -7.03
CA SER A 2 55.91 -54.03 -6.36
C SER A 2 54.42 -53.81 -6.67
N ARG A 3 53.58 -53.95 -5.67
CA ARG A 3 52.17 -53.58 -5.75
C ARG A 3 52.05 -52.16 -5.31
N THR A 4 51.97 -51.26 -6.26
CA THR A 4 51.62 -49.87 -6.02
C THR A 4 50.12 -49.77 -5.75
N LEU A 5 49.81 -49.54 -4.52
CA LEU A 5 48.43 -49.24 -4.06
C LEU A 5 48.11 -47.79 -4.44
N GLN A 6 47.34 -47.61 -5.50
CA GLN A 6 46.81 -46.29 -5.86
C GLN A 6 45.65 -45.97 -4.92
N ILE A 7 45.88 -45.06 -4.00
CA ILE A 7 44.82 -44.47 -3.18
C ILE A 7 44.12 -43.40 -4.01
N PHE A 8 42.91 -43.71 -4.50
CA PHE A 8 42.01 -42.71 -5.09
C PHE A 8 41.47 -41.84 -3.96
N LEU A 9 42.00 -40.65 -3.86
CA LEU A 9 41.47 -39.61 -2.99
C LEU A 9 40.25 -39.01 -3.67
N VAL A 10 39.06 -39.48 -3.29
CA VAL A 10 37.82 -38.87 -3.75
C VAL A 10 37.63 -37.56 -2.94
N PHE A 11 37.95 -36.45 -3.58
CA PHE A 11 37.59 -35.13 -3.06
C PHE A 11 36.07 -34.96 -3.21
N LEU A 12 35.36 -35.19 -2.10
CA LEU A 12 33.95 -34.83 -2.00
C LEU A 12 33.87 -33.31 -1.88
N ILE A 13 33.61 -32.64 -2.99
CA ILE A 13 33.34 -31.19 -3.01
C ILE A 13 31.96 -30.98 -2.40
N LEU A 14 31.94 -30.64 -1.14
CA LEU A 14 30.72 -30.19 -0.44
C LEU A 14 30.43 -28.75 -0.93
N ALA A 15 29.62 -28.64 -1.98
CA ALA A 15 29.13 -27.33 -2.41
C ALA A 15 28.19 -26.77 -1.32
N PRO A 16 28.42 -25.56 -0.78
CA PRO A 16 27.47 -24.95 0.10
C PRO A 16 26.23 -24.63 -0.70
N ALA A 17 25.12 -25.26 -0.37
CA ALA A 17 23.82 -24.88 -0.86
C ALA A 17 23.53 -23.46 -0.32
N LEU A 18 23.71 -22.46 -1.19
CA LEU A 18 23.22 -21.12 -0.92
C LEU A 18 21.69 -21.23 -0.85
N ALA A 19 21.18 -21.29 0.37
CA ALA A 19 19.76 -21.22 0.62
C ALA A 19 19.29 -19.81 0.23
N THR A 20 18.86 -19.67 -1.02
CA THR A 20 18.10 -18.49 -1.44
C THR A 20 16.71 -18.59 -0.81
N GLY A 21 16.58 -18.10 0.42
CA GLY A 21 15.26 -17.91 1.03
C GLY A 21 14.48 -16.86 0.24
N PRO A 22 13.10 -16.90 0.28
CA PRO A 22 12.30 -15.85 -0.32
C PRO A 22 12.70 -14.52 0.29
N SER A 23 13.22 -13.61 -0.53
CA SER A 23 13.49 -12.25 -0.09
C SER A 23 12.15 -11.59 0.18
N ARG A 24 11.82 -11.36 1.45
CA ARG A 24 10.72 -10.46 1.79
C ARG A 24 11.15 -9.07 1.34
N ALA A 25 10.45 -8.54 0.33
CA ALA A 25 10.58 -7.15 -0.01
C ALA A 25 10.29 -6.33 1.25
N VAL A 26 11.26 -5.55 1.71
CA VAL A 26 11.06 -4.62 2.81
C VAL A 26 10.05 -3.60 2.33
N GLU A 27 8.93 -3.49 3.04
CA GLU A 27 7.91 -2.48 2.76
C GLU A 27 8.57 -1.09 2.83
N ALA A 28 8.37 -0.28 1.79
CA ALA A 28 8.93 1.06 1.73
C ALA A 28 8.44 1.88 2.93
N PRO A 29 9.29 2.76 3.50
CA PRO A 29 8.84 3.70 4.51
C PRO A 29 7.61 4.46 4.01
N PHE A 30 6.65 4.70 4.88
CA PHE A 30 5.38 5.36 4.57
C PHE A 30 4.39 4.55 3.72
N GLU A 31 4.70 3.32 3.31
CA GLU A 31 3.78 2.51 2.50
C GLU A 31 2.44 2.30 3.20
N ARG A 32 2.48 2.01 4.49
CA ARG A 32 1.27 1.85 5.30
C ARG A 32 0.45 3.13 5.36
N SER A 33 1.11 4.27 5.53
CA SER A 33 0.48 5.59 5.52
C SER A 33 -0.14 5.92 4.17
N LEU A 34 0.53 5.57 3.07
CA LEU A 34 0.03 5.75 1.71
C LEU A 34 -1.20 4.89 1.42
N LEU A 35 -1.20 3.64 1.84
CA LEU A 35 -2.36 2.74 1.70
C LEU A 35 -3.55 3.24 2.53
N ARG A 36 -3.29 3.70 3.77
CA ARG A 36 -4.35 4.30 4.60
C ARG A 36 -4.89 5.59 3.99
N LEU A 37 -4.03 6.45 3.45
CA LEU A 37 -4.45 7.66 2.75
C LEU A 37 -5.33 7.31 1.54
N SER A 38 -4.96 6.31 0.77
CA SER A 38 -5.77 5.83 -0.36
C SER A 38 -7.16 5.38 0.08
N GLU A 39 -7.26 4.65 1.19
CA GLU A 39 -8.53 4.21 1.78
C GLU A 39 -9.39 5.41 2.23
N ILE A 40 -8.77 6.41 2.86
CA ILE A 40 -9.43 7.65 3.27
C ILE A 40 -9.98 8.39 2.06
N LEU A 41 -9.21 8.51 0.98
CA LEU A 41 -9.66 9.16 -0.25
C LEU A 41 -10.90 8.47 -0.84
N GLY A 42 -10.92 7.14 -0.83
CA GLY A 42 -12.10 6.36 -1.25
C GLY A 42 -13.31 6.58 -0.35
N SER A 43 -13.09 6.59 0.96
CA SER A 43 -14.14 6.87 1.95
C SER A 43 -14.73 8.27 1.77
N LEU A 44 -13.89 9.27 1.61
CA LEU A 44 -14.32 10.65 1.38
C LEU A 44 -15.02 10.82 0.02
N HIS A 45 -14.58 10.09 -1.00
CA HIS A 45 -15.25 10.11 -2.29
C HIS A 45 -16.72 9.69 -2.17
N PHE A 46 -17.00 8.63 -1.43
CA PHE A 46 -18.38 8.22 -1.16
C PHE A 46 -19.11 9.21 -0.25
N LEU A 47 -18.56 9.48 0.92
CA LEU A 47 -19.21 10.27 1.97
C LEU A 47 -19.51 11.71 1.54
N ARG A 48 -18.58 12.36 0.87
CA ARG A 48 -18.76 13.73 0.42
C ARG A 48 -19.82 13.82 -0.69
N ASN A 49 -19.83 12.87 -1.63
CA ASN A 49 -20.88 12.78 -2.62
C ASN A 49 -22.25 12.52 -1.99
N LEU A 50 -22.32 11.64 -1.01
CA LEU A 50 -23.54 11.36 -0.26
C LEU A 50 -24.07 12.64 0.45
N CYS A 51 -23.19 13.47 0.96
CA CYS A 51 -23.49 14.68 1.71
C CYS A 51 -23.52 15.97 0.85
N GLY A 52 -23.66 15.83 -0.46
CA GLY A 52 -23.96 16.96 -1.36
C GLY A 52 -22.80 17.54 -2.14
N GLU A 53 -21.57 17.06 -1.96
CA GLU A 53 -20.43 17.43 -2.81
C GLU A 53 -20.41 16.54 -4.04
N ASN A 54 -21.07 16.95 -5.10
CA ASN A 54 -21.11 16.21 -6.35
C ASN A 54 -19.79 16.36 -7.11
N GLY A 55 -19.26 15.25 -7.58
CA GLY A 55 -18.09 15.25 -8.45
C GLY A 55 -17.07 14.17 -8.12
N ASP A 56 -15.90 14.33 -8.74
CA ASP A 56 -14.82 13.36 -8.71
C ASP A 56 -13.53 13.89 -8.06
N ASN A 57 -13.64 14.95 -7.25
CA ASN A 57 -12.48 15.60 -6.62
C ASN A 57 -11.60 14.63 -5.84
N TRP A 58 -12.19 13.75 -5.06
CA TRP A 58 -11.44 12.77 -4.25
C TRP A 58 -10.79 11.69 -5.11
N ARG A 59 -11.44 11.30 -6.19
CA ARG A 59 -10.86 10.42 -7.20
C ARG A 59 -9.66 11.07 -7.87
N LYS A 60 -9.74 12.35 -8.21
CA LYS A 60 -8.62 13.11 -8.76
C LYS A 60 -7.45 13.21 -7.78
N GLN A 61 -7.71 13.34 -6.50
CA GLN A 61 -6.65 13.30 -5.48
C GLN A 61 -5.95 11.93 -5.47
N MET A 62 -6.71 10.85 -5.64
CA MET A 62 -6.12 9.52 -5.76
C MET A 62 -5.25 9.38 -7.00
N GLU A 63 -5.68 9.91 -8.13
CA GLU A 63 -4.90 9.93 -9.36
C GLU A 63 -3.58 10.69 -9.18
N LYS A 64 -3.61 11.84 -8.51
CA LYS A 64 -2.41 12.62 -8.17
C LYS A 64 -1.46 11.83 -7.26
N LEU A 65 -1.99 11.10 -6.30
CA LEU A 65 -1.19 10.23 -5.44
C LEU A 65 -0.45 9.17 -6.27
N LEU A 66 -1.15 8.51 -7.19
CA LEU A 66 -0.55 7.52 -8.08
C LEU A 66 0.50 8.13 -9.01
N GLU A 67 0.27 9.33 -9.52
CA GLU A 67 1.26 10.05 -10.34
C GLU A 67 2.52 10.39 -9.55
N ALA A 68 2.38 10.81 -8.30
CA ALA A 68 3.50 11.15 -7.43
C ALA A 68 4.32 9.93 -7.04
N GLU A 69 3.66 8.82 -6.71
CA GLU A 69 4.30 7.60 -6.24
C GLU A 69 4.88 6.74 -7.37
N LYS A 70 4.33 6.83 -8.57
CA LYS A 70 4.73 6.03 -9.75
C LYS A 70 4.91 4.54 -9.41
N PRO A 71 3.89 3.91 -8.80
CA PRO A 71 4.00 2.53 -8.35
C PRO A 71 4.11 1.57 -9.54
N ASP A 72 4.77 0.44 -9.33
CA ASP A 72 4.68 -0.68 -10.25
C ASP A 72 3.25 -1.26 -10.26
N ALA A 73 2.96 -2.20 -11.15
CA ALA A 73 1.63 -2.77 -11.32
C ALA A 73 1.09 -3.41 -10.04
N ALA A 74 1.90 -4.13 -9.30
CA ALA A 74 1.50 -4.81 -8.06
C ALA A 74 1.18 -3.80 -6.95
N ARG A 75 2.01 -2.81 -6.76
CA ARG A 75 1.83 -1.75 -5.77
C ARG A 75 0.66 -0.85 -6.12
N ARG A 76 0.50 -0.51 -7.41
CA ARG A 76 -0.66 0.24 -7.91
C ARG A 76 -1.98 -0.46 -7.58
N ALA A 77 -2.05 -1.77 -7.81
CA ALA A 77 -3.22 -2.57 -7.49
C ALA A 77 -3.59 -2.50 -5.99
N LYS A 78 -2.61 -2.48 -5.10
CA LYS A 78 -2.82 -2.31 -3.66
C LYS A 78 -3.43 -0.95 -3.31
N PHE A 79 -2.95 0.12 -3.92
CA PHE A 79 -3.50 1.48 -3.71
C PHE A 79 -4.95 1.57 -4.19
N ILE A 80 -5.23 1.06 -5.37
CA ILE A 80 -6.59 1.05 -5.93
C ILE A 80 -7.52 0.19 -5.07
N ALA A 81 -7.06 -0.99 -4.61
CA ALA A 81 -7.84 -1.84 -3.72
C ALA A 81 -8.16 -1.16 -2.38
N SER A 82 -7.21 -0.39 -1.83
CA SER A 82 -7.43 0.38 -0.61
C SER A 82 -8.47 1.48 -0.80
N PHE A 83 -8.38 2.23 -1.89
CA PHE A 83 -9.39 3.23 -2.26
C PHE A 83 -10.78 2.60 -2.38
N ASN A 84 -10.90 1.54 -3.13
CA ASN A 84 -12.16 0.83 -3.33
C ASN A 84 -12.73 0.27 -2.03
N ARG A 85 -11.88 -0.22 -1.14
CA ARG A 85 -12.29 -0.71 0.18
C ARG A 85 -12.90 0.43 1.02
N GLY A 86 -12.27 1.59 1.04
CA GLY A 86 -12.79 2.76 1.73
C GLY A 86 -14.16 3.18 1.20
N TYR A 87 -14.30 3.27 -0.11
CA TYR A 87 -15.55 3.59 -0.77
C TYR A 87 -16.66 2.60 -0.40
N ARG A 88 -16.42 1.31 -0.56
CA ARG A 88 -17.41 0.25 -0.33
C ARG A 88 -17.82 0.13 1.13
N SER A 89 -16.91 0.39 2.06
CA SER A 89 -17.21 0.32 3.49
C SER A 89 -18.33 1.27 3.88
N PHE A 90 -18.32 2.47 3.35
CA PHE A 90 -19.34 3.48 3.65
C PHE A 90 -20.58 3.36 2.74
N GLU A 91 -20.41 2.95 1.49
CA GLU A 91 -21.53 2.64 0.60
C GLU A 91 -22.44 1.57 1.21
N GLY A 92 -21.88 0.56 1.84
CA GLY A 92 -22.64 -0.48 2.54
C GLY A 92 -23.27 -0.03 3.87
N THR A 93 -22.82 1.09 4.43
CA THR A 93 -23.25 1.56 5.74
C THR A 93 -24.30 2.68 5.69
N TYR A 94 -24.14 3.62 4.75
CA TYR A 94 -24.98 4.80 4.67
C TYR A 94 -25.72 4.90 3.33
N ALA A 95 -27.05 5.04 3.40
CA ALA A 95 -27.91 5.36 2.26
C ALA A 95 -28.22 6.87 2.17
N SER A 96 -28.01 7.62 3.25
CA SER A 96 -28.27 9.06 3.31
C SER A 96 -27.23 9.76 4.18
N CYS A 97 -27.11 11.08 4.00
CA CYS A 97 -26.21 11.89 4.81
C CYS A 97 -26.77 12.08 6.22
N THR A 98 -26.37 11.19 7.11
CA THR A 98 -26.75 11.24 8.54
C THR A 98 -25.73 12.07 9.34
N ALA A 99 -26.05 12.37 10.60
CA ALA A 99 -25.11 12.99 11.53
C ALA A 99 -23.83 12.15 11.68
N SER A 100 -23.96 10.81 11.73
CA SER A 100 -22.82 9.91 11.78
C SER A 100 -21.96 9.97 10.52
N ALA A 101 -22.56 10.11 9.34
CA ALA A 101 -21.83 10.29 8.08
C ALA A 101 -21.05 11.60 8.09
N ALA A 102 -21.65 12.69 8.57
CA ALA A 102 -20.99 13.99 8.71
C ALA A 102 -19.81 13.94 9.68
N GLU A 103 -19.95 13.23 10.80
CA GLU A 103 -18.86 13.02 11.77
C GLU A 103 -17.74 12.18 11.17
N ALA A 104 -18.07 11.17 10.39
CA ALA A 104 -17.08 10.37 9.67
C ALA A 104 -16.27 11.22 8.68
N ILE A 105 -16.93 12.11 7.95
CA ILE A 105 -16.24 13.08 7.06
C ILE A 105 -15.23 13.90 7.87
N ALA A 106 -15.63 14.47 8.97
CA ALA A 106 -14.76 15.32 9.80
C ALA A 106 -13.51 14.54 10.29
N ARG A 107 -13.70 13.32 10.78
CA ARG A 107 -12.60 12.45 11.23
C ARG A 107 -11.65 12.10 10.09
N TYR A 108 -12.17 11.69 8.95
CA TYR A 108 -11.35 11.29 7.81
C TYR A 108 -10.63 12.47 7.16
N MET A 109 -11.25 13.64 7.13
CA MET A 109 -10.58 14.87 6.68
C MET A 109 -9.37 15.18 7.56
N LYS A 110 -9.52 15.07 8.87
CA LYS A 110 -8.45 15.33 9.84
C LYS A 110 -7.31 14.28 9.71
N GLU A 111 -7.66 13.01 9.66
CA GLU A 111 -6.68 11.93 9.51
C GLU A 111 -5.97 12.02 8.17
N GLY A 112 -6.69 12.28 7.09
CA GLY A 112 -6.13 12.43 5.76
C GLY A 112 -5.16 13.60 5.67
N GLU A 113 -5.47 14.73 6.29
CA GLU A 113 -4.57 15.88 6.38
C GLU A 113 -3.29 15.53 7.14
N GLN A 114 -3.42 14.85 8.27
CA GLN A 114 -2.28 14.41 9.07
C GLN A 114 -1.37 13.44 8.30
N LEU A 115 -1.95 12.43 7.64
CA LEU A 115 -1.21 11.47 6.83
C LEU A 115 -0.55 12.14 5.62
N SER A 116 -1.21 13.10 5.00
CA SER A 116 -0.64 13.86 3.88
C SER A 116 0.59 14.64 4.30
N ARG A 117 0.59 15.25 5.48
CA ARG A 117 1.77 15.93 6.03
C ARG A 117 2.89 14.94 6.35
N GLU A 118 2.56 13.81 6.94
CA GLU A 118 3.53 12.74 7.24
C GLU A 118 4.22 12.23 5.98
N VAL A 119 3.45 11.92 4.96
CA VAL A 119 3.97 11.45 3.66
C VAL A 119 4.78 12.56 2.97
N ALA A 120 4.31 13.79 2.99
CA ALA A 120 5.03 14.93 2.38
C ALA A 120 6.39 15.17 3.05
N SER A 121 6.53 14.89 4.34
CA SER A 121 7.81 15.01 5.06
C SER A 121 8.89 14.09 4.50
N ARG A 122 8.53 13.01 3.82
CA ARG A 122 9.45 12.10 3.13
C ARG A 122 10.25 12.79 2.03
N TYR A 123 9.64 13.79 1.39
CA TYR A 123 10.26 14.57 0.31
C TYR A 123 10.87 15.88 0.82
N GLY A 124 10.68 16.15 2.09
CA GLY A 124 11.15 17.39 2.70
C GLY A 124 12.65 17.38 2.96
N ASN A 125 13.25 18.47 2.76
CA ASN A 125 14.54 19.02 3.11
C ASN A 125 15.55 18.16 3.84
#